data_c16cf3d45fa7aaf0df400bbc443fcd2d
#
_entry.id   c16cf3d45fa7aaf0df400bbc443fcd2d
#
_cell.length_a   1.000
_cell.length_b   1.000
_cell.length_c   1.000
_cell.angle_alpha   90.00
_cell.angle_beta   90.00
_cell.angle_gamma   90.00
#
_symmetry.space_group_name_H-M   'P 1'
#
loop_
_entity.id
_entity.type
_entity.pdbx_description
1 polymer ?
#
loop_
_entity_poly.entity_id
_entity_poly.type
_entity_poly.pdbx_seq_one_letter_code
_entity_poly.pdbx_strand_id
1 'polypeptide(L)'
;MEESKDLKNAVGSFVESLEKEHENNKLVEDNSNKKGYKQSDGFFMLVSKLKKIIEMVCIGEEIRIETDEKNYLISVYGKDLSTIIGSNGQGIEALEQIINLIGKRKQFIEKRIVLDIKDYRKKNIEEVEKLAMNMAEKAVKENKKITLKPMPSYERKIIHNLLSKIEGVKTHSKFDEPNRRIVIYPVTKNSK
;
A
#
# COMPACT_ATOMS: atom_id res chain seq x y z
N MET A 1 -20.34 13.50 9.33
CA MET A 1 -21.15 13.21 8.14
C MET A 1 -20.91 14.18 6.98
N GLU A 2 -20.41 15.41 7.25
CA GLU A 2 -20.03 16.40 6.23
C GLU A 2 -18.72 16.05 5.50
N GLU A 3 -17.67 15.65 6.20
CA GLU A 3 -16.36 15.27 5.60
C GLU A 3 -16.43 14.18 4.52
N SER A 4 -17.42 13.26 4.63
CA SER A 4 -17.63 12.21 3.63
C SER A 4 -18.28 12.72 2.33
N LYS A 5 -18.98 13.85 2.38
CA LYS A 5 -19.58 14.51 1.20
C LYS A 5 -18.53 15.31 0.44
N ASP A 6 -17.67 16.02 1.17
CA ASP A 6 -16.62 16.84 0.56
C ASP A 6 -15.59 16.00 -0.19
N LEU A 7 -15.25 14.83 0.37
CA LEU A 7 -14.35 13.89 -0.29
C LEU A 7 -14.97 13.30 -1.57
N LYS A 8 -16.27 12.97 -1.56
CA LYS A 8 -16.98 12.50 -2.76
C LYS A 8 -17.09 13.55 -3.83
N ASN A 9 -17.32 14.81 -3.44
CA ASN A 9 -17.38 15.93 -4.36
C ASN A 9 -16.01 16.25 -4.97
N ALA A 10 -14.95 16.20 -4.15
CA ALA A 10 -13.57 16.36 -4.62
C ALA A 10 -13.15 15.26 -5.60
N VAL A 11 -13.51 14.00 -5.32
CA VAL A 11 -13.25 12.87 -6.22
C VAL A 11 -14.07 13.01 -7.51
N GLY A 12 -15.35 13.44 -7.42
CA GLY A 12 -16.20 13.69 -8.59
C GLY A 12 -15.64 14.76 -9.51
N SER A 13 -15.26 15.92 -8.96
CA SER A 13 -14.66 17.02 -9.74
C SER A 13 -13.30 16.64 -10.35
N PHE A 14 -12.55 15.77 -9.68
CA PHE A 14 -11.29 15.24 -10.20
C PHE A 14 -11.51 14.29 -11.38
N VAL A 15 -12.49 13.38 -11.29
CA VAL A 15 -12.86 12.50 -12.41
C VAL A 15 -13.30 13.33 -13.62
N GLU A 16 -14.14 14.35 -13.43
CA GLU A 16 -14.53 15.27 -14.50
C GLU A 16 -13.35 16.04 -15.10
N SER A 17 -12.38 16.48 -14.28
CA SER A 17 -11.19 17.16 -14.80
C SER A 17 -10.30 16.22 -15.63
N LEU A 18 -10.21 14.96 -15.24
CA LEU A 18 -9.50 13.92 -16.02
C LEU A 18 -10.23 13.59 -17.33
N GLU A 19 -11.56 13.62 -17.34
CA GLU A 19 -12.37 13.40 -18.54
C GLU A 19 -12.25 14.59 -19.50
N LYS A 20 -12.24 15.82 -19.02
CA LYS A 20 -12.03 17.03 -19.85
C LYS A 20 -10.60 17.11 -20.41
N GLU A 21 -9.57 16.74 -19.63
CA GLU A 21 -8.21 16.58 -20.18
C GLU A 21 -8.17 15.46 -21.24
N HIS A 22 -9.00 14.44 -21.10
CA HIS A 22 -9.09 13.35 -22.07
C HIS A 22 -9.77 13.78 -23.37
N GLU A 23 -10.80 14.63 -23.32
CA GLU A 23 -11.45 15.21 -24.50
C GLU A 23 -10.53 16.19 -25.23
N ASN A 24 -9.82 17.05 -24.50
CA ASN A 24 -8.85 17.96 -25.10
C ASN A 24 -7.64 17.22 -25.74
N ASN A 25 -7.18 16.14 -25.14
CA ASN A 25 -6.14 15.29 -25.74
C ASN A 25 -6.65 14.51 -26.96
N LYS A 26 -7.94 14.15 -27.00
CA LYS A 26 -8.55 13.49 -28.16
C LYS A 26 -8.61 14.37 -29.40
N LEU A 27 -8.78 15.68 -29.21
CA LEU A 27 -8.76 16.68 -30.30
C LEU A 27 -7.33 16.92 -30.87
N VAL A 28 -6.29 16.56 -30.12
CA VAL A 28 -4.89 16.64 -30.53
C VAL A 28 -4.40 15.31 -31.13
N GLU A 29 -5.04 14.17 -30.79
CA GLU A 29 -4.65 12.83 -31.25
C GLU A 29 -5.13 12.49 -32.67
N ASP A 30 -6.02 13.27 -33.28
CA ASP A 30 -6.55 12.95 -34.62
C ASP A 30 -5.62 13.35 -35.79
N ASN A 31 -4.42 13.88 -35.51
CA ASN A 31 -3.47 14.31 -36.54
C ASN A 31 -2.00 13.89 -36.36
N SER A 32 -1.68 12.91 -35.56
CA SER A 32 -0.31 12.39 -35.53
C SER A 32 -0.22 10.89 -35.31
N ASN A 33 -0.03 10.16 -36.41
CA ASN A 33 0.72 8.92 -36.56
C ASN A 33 1.16 8.21 -35.28
N LYS A 34 0.82 6.91 -35.17
CA LYS A 34 1.38 5.85 -34.33
C LYS A 34 2.88 6.00 -34.04
N LYS A 35 3.30 6.95 -33.24
CA LYS A 35 4.60 6.96 -32.56
C LYS A 35 4.37 6.27 -31.22
N GLY A 36 4.79 5.02 -31.11
CA GLY A 36 4.92 4.34 -29.83
C GLY A 36 5.74 5.26 -28.89
N TYR A 37 5.14 5.68 -27.78
CA TYR A 37 5.87 6.37 -26.73
C TYR A 37 7.04 5.49 -26.33
N LYS A 38 8.27 6.06 -26.24
CA LYS A 38 9.37 5.34 -25.63
C LYS A 38 8.92 4.94 -24.23
N GLN A 39 9.21 3.73 -23.84
CA GLN A 39 8.78 3.14 -22.54
C GLN A 39 9.16 4.04 -21.35
N SER A 40 10.31 4.73 -21.42
CA SER A 40 10.74 5.75 -20.47
C SER A 40 9.74 6.92 -20.33
N ASP A 41 9.22 7.42 -21.45
CA ASP A 41 8.31 8.57 -21.43
C ASP A 41 6.99 8.21 -20.74
N GLY A 42 6.48 7.00 -20.98
CA GLY A 42 5.27 6.48 -20.31
C GLY A 42 5.43 6.35 -18.80
N PHE A 43 6.57 5.82 -18.35
CA PHE A 43 6.87 5.71 -16.93
C PHE A 43 6.94 7.08 -16.24
N PHE A 44 7.65 8.06 -16.83
CA PHE A 44 7.72 9.42 -16.28
C PHE A 44 6.36 10.15 -16.29
N MET A 45 5.49 9.89 -17.27
CA MET A 45 4.13 10.39 -17.26
C MET A 45 3.33 9.85 -16.06
N LEU A 46 3.50 8.58 -15.72
CA LEU A 46 2.85 7.98 -14.55
C LEU A 46 3.38 8.56 -13.24
N VAL A 47 4.70 8.77 -13.14
CA VAL A 47 5.33 9.44 -12.00
C VAL A 47 4.76 10.85 -11.81
N SER A 48 4.62 11.60 -12.90
CA SER A 48 4.05 12.97 -12.87
C SER A 48 2.59 12.98 -12.42
N LYS A 49 1.76 12.03 -12.89
CA LYS A 49 0.38 11.87 -12.43
C LYS A 49 0.30 11.47 -10.97
N LEU A 50 1.12 10.53 -10.53
CA LEU A 50 1.22 10.12 -9.13
C LEU A 50 1.58 11.31 -8.24
N LYS A 51 2.58 12.11 -8.65
CA LYS A 51 2.99 13.31 -7.92
C LYS A 51 1.82 14.29 -7.73
N LYS A 52 1.08 14.58 -8.78
CA LYS A 52 -0.11 15.45 -8.70
C LYS A 52 -1.17 14.92 -7.73
N ILE A 53 -1.43 13.61 -7.73
CA ILE A 53 -2.39 12.98 -6.80
C ILE A 53 -1.91 13.18 -5.36
N ILE A 54 -0.63 12.93 -5.10
CA ILE A 54 -0.05 13.03 -3.75
C ILE A 54 -0.09 14.49 -3.27
N GLU A 55 0.28 15.46 -4.11
CA GLU A 55 0.24 16.88 -3.78
C GLU A 55 -1.17 17.38 -3.48
N MET A 56 -2.20 16.84 -4.14
CA MET A 56 -3.60 17.16 -3.83
C MET A 56 -4.08 16.58 -2.50
N VAL A 57 -3.56 15.43 -2.09
CA VAL A 57 -3.94 14.79 -0.82
C VAL A 57 -3.13 15.36 0.35
N CYS A 58 -1.85 15.65 0.13
CA CYS A 58 -0.92 16.18 1.13
C CYS A 58 -0.67 17.67 0.88
N ILE A 59 -1.71 18.47 1.06
CA ILE A 59 -1.66 19.93 0.82
C ILE A 59 -0.62 20.57 1.76
N GLY A 60 0.31 21.32 1.18
CA GLY A 60 1.35 22.05 1.93
C GLY A 60 2.57 21.22 2.32
N GLU A 61 2.64 19.95 1.95
CA GLU A 61 3.81 19.12 2.20
C GLU A 61 4.79 19.15 1.03
N GLU A 62 6.08 19.26 1.36
CA GLU A 62 7.15 19.13 0.38
C GLU A 62 7.38 17.64 0.09
N ILE A 63 7.17 17.25 -1.18
CA ILE A 63 7.23 15.86 -1.62
C ILE A 63 8.42 15.66 -2.53
N ARG A 64 9.31 14.72 -2.16
CA ARG A 64 10.41 14.23 -2.98
C ARG A 64 10.06 12.85 -3.52
N ILE A 65 10.18 12.68 -4.82
CA ILE A 65 10.00 11.40 -5.50
C ILE A 65 11.32 10.95 -6.09
N GLU A 66 11.71 9.73 -5.78
CA GLU A 66 12.84 9.02 -6.36
C GLU A 66 12.32 7.86 -7.20
N THR A 67 12.97 7.60 -8.32
CA THR A 67 12.53 6.58 -9.26
C THR A 67 13.67 5.66 -9.66
N ASP A 68 13.38 4.36 -9.72
CA ASP A 68 14.22 3.37 -10.37
C ASP A 68 13.43 2.75 -11.53
N GLU A 69 13.68 3.27 -12.72
CA GLU A 69 12.99 2.85 -13.95
C GLU A 69 13.26 1.37 -14.29
N LYS A 70 14.47 0.88 -14.00
CA LYS A 70 14.86 -0.52 -14.32
C LYS A 70 14.05 -1.51 -13.51
N ASN A 71 13.77 -1.18 -12.24
CA ASN A 71 13.02 -2.02 -11.33
C ASN A 71 11.54 -1.60 -11.21
N TYR A 72 11.11 -0.57 -11.96
CA TYR A 72 9.75 -0.02 -11.87
C TYR A 72 9.36 0.38 -10.45
N LEU A 73 10.33 0.93 -9.69
CA LEU A 73 10.12 1.37 -8.32
C LEU A 73 9.96 2.89 -8.26
N ILE A 74 8.95 3.34 -7.52
CA ILE A 74 8.72 4.75 -7.19
C ILE A 74 8.75 4.87 -5.68
N SER A 75 9.69 5.65 -5.15
CA SER A 75 9.81 5.94 -3.72
C SER A 75 9.41 7.37 -3.43
N VAL A 76 8.53 7.56 -2.46
CA VAL A 76 7.98 8.87 -2.08
C VAL A 76 8.40 9.22 -0.67
N TYR A 77 8.96 10.43 -0.51
CA TYR A 77 9.41 10.98 0.76
C TYR A 77 8.74 12.32 1.03
N GLY A 78 8.43 12.61 2.27
CA GLY A 78 7.83 13.85 2.74
C GLY A 78 7.71 13.85 4.26
N LYS A 79 7.34 14.97 4.86
CA LYS A 79 7.27 15.10 6.32
C LYS A 79 6.09 14.32 6.88
N ASP A 80 4.88 14.56 6.41
CA ASP A 80 3.69 13.83 6.83
C ASP A 80 2.95 13.23 5.61
N LEU A 81 3.10 11.93 5.44
CA LEU A 81 2.46 11.14 4.39
C LEU A 81 1.50 10.10 4.98
N SER A 82 1.12 10.24 6.25
CA SER A 82 0.25 9.29 6.96
C SER A 82 -1.10 9.11 6.26
N THR A 83 -1.67 10.18 5.73
CA THR A 83 -2.93 10.16 4.98
C THR A 83 -2.86 9.27 3.74
N ILE A 84 -1.73 9.32 3.02
CA ILE A 84 -1.53 8.51 1.81
C ILE A 84 -1.20 7.06 2.18
N ILE A 85 -0.44 6.85 3.23
CA ILE A 85 -0.13 5.49 3.72
C ILE A 85 -1.44 4.78 4.08
N GLY A 86 -2.33 5.49 4.80
CA GLY A 86 -3.60 4.93 5.25
C GLY A 86 -3.44 3.83 6.30
N SER A 87 -4.56 3.28 6.74
CA SER A 87 -4.57 2.18 7.72
C SER A 87 -3.87 0.94 7.14
N ASN A 88 -2.84 0.46 7.84
CA ASN A 88 -2.08 -0.74 7.45
C ASN A 88 -1.53 -0.69 6.00
N GLY A 89 -1.21 0.49 5.48
CA GLY A 89 -0.68 0.66 4.13
C GLY A 89 -1.70 0.54 3.00
N GLN A 90 -3.00 0.48 3.29
CA GLN A 90 -4.06 0.35 2.27
C GLN A 90 -4.07 1.50 1.26
N GLY A 91 -3.70 2.71 1.69
CA GLY A 91 -3.58 3.86 0.80
C GLY A 91 -2.46 3.68 -0.22
N ILE A 92 -1.31 3.16 0.19
CA ILE A 92 -0.20 2.82 -0.72
C ILE A 92 -0.66 1.78 -1.75
N GLU A 93 -1.33 0.72 -1.29
CA GLU A 93 -1.83 -0.35 -2.18
C GLU A 93 -2.84 0.19 -3.20
N ALA A 94 -3.75 1.06 -2.76
CA ALA A 94 -4.75 1.68 -3.63
C ALA A 94 -4.09 2.56 -4.72
N LEU A 95 -3.14 3.42 -4.33
CA LEU A 95 -2.39 4.25 -5.28
C LEU A 95 -1.56 3.41 -6.25
N GLU A 96 -0.89 2.38 -5.76
CA GLU A 96 -0.14 1.44 -6.59
C GLU A 96 -1.06 0.77 -7.63
N GLN A 97 -2.26 0.34 -7.23
CA GLN A 97 -3.23 -0.24 -8.14
C GLN A 97 -3.70 0.76 -9.20
N ILE A 98 -4.03 2.00 -8.82
CA ILE A 98 -4.47 3.05 -9.75
C ILE A 98 -3.39 3.34 -10.80
N ILE A 99 -2.15 3.56 -10.38
CA ILE A 99 -1.05 3.84 -11.29
C ILE A 99 -0.78 2.68 -12.26
N ASN A 100 -0.83 1.44 -11.75
CA ASN A 100 -0.65 0.25 -12.59
C ASN A 100 -1.81 0.07 -13.59
N LEU A 101 -3.05 0.37 -13.20
CA LEU A 101 -4.20 0.33 -14.11
C LEU A 101 -4.06 1.35 -15.24
N ILE A 102 -3.68 2.60 -14.90
CA ILE A 102 -3.43 3.65 -15.89
C ILE A 102 -2.31 3.24 -16.83
N GLY A 103 -1.19 2.77 -16.27
CA GLY A 103 -0.02 2.35 -17.04
C GLY A 103 -0.32 1.21 -18.00
N LYS A 104 -1.07 0.20 -17.55
CA LYS A 104 -1.47 -0.93 -18.38
C LYS A 104 -2.47 -0.50 -19.48
N ARG A 105 -3.48 0.30 -19.14
CA ARG A 105 -4.50 0.77 -20.09
C ARG A 105 -3.91 1.61 -21.22
N LYS A 106 -2.90 2.44 -20.89
CA LYS A 106 -2.22 3.31 -21.83
C LYS A 106 -1.00 2.64 -22.49
N GLN A 107 -0.69 1.41 -22.14
CA GLN A 107 0.51 0.68 -22.62
C GLN A 107 1.83 1.42 -22.34
N PHE A 108 1.87 2.16 -21.23
CA PHE A 108 3.06 2.91 -20.79
C PHE A 108 4.10 2.05 -20.09
N ILE A 109 3.69 0.89 -19.56
CA ILE A 109 4.54 0.00 -18.79
C ILE A 109 4.29 -1.46 -19.18
N GLU A 110 5.36 -2.25 -19.21
CA GLU A 110 5.30 -3.70 -19.42
C GLU A 110 5.25 -4.46 -18.08
N LYS A 111 5.91 -3.91 -17.07
CA LYS A 111 5.99 -4.50 -15.73
C LYS A 111 5.18 -3.67 -14.73
N ARG A 112 4.81 -4.32 -13.63
CA ARG A 112 4.12 -3.65 -12.54
C ARG A 112 5.04 -2.66 -11.83
N ILE A 113 4.54 -1.44 -11.63
CA ILE A 113 5.17 -0.44 -10.76
C ILE A 113 4.97 -0.85 -9.31
N VAL A 114 6.01 -0.75 -8.52
CA VAL A 114 6.00 -0.87 -7.06
C VAL A 114 6.10 0.53 -6.48
N LEU A 115 5.14 0.88 -5.63
CA LEU A 115 5.13 2.13 -4.89
C LEU A 115 5.58 1.88 -3.45
N ASP A 116 6.55 2.64 -2.98
CA ASP A 116 6.93 2.69 -1.58
C ASP A 116 6.89 4.11 -1.03
N ILE A 117 6.44 4.27 0.21
CA ILE A 117 6.34 5.57 0.88
C ILE A 117 7.14 5.52 2.17
N LYS A 118 8.22 6.31 2.26
CA LYS A 118 9.08 6.43 3.46
C LYS A 118 9.61 5.10 3.99
N ASP A 119 9.88 4.14 3.12
CA ASP A 119 10.25 2.77 3.50
C ASP A 119 9.19 2.10 4.40
N TYR A 120 7.91 2.46 4.19
CA TYR A 120 6.81 2.00 5.03
C TYR A 120 6.76 0.48 5.13
N ARG A 121 6.89 -0.21 3.99
CA ARG A 121 6.79 -1.68 3.97
C ARG A 121 7.82 -2.33 4.87
N LYS A 122 9.08 -1.85 4.82
CA LYS A 122 10.18 -2.35 5.65
C LYS A 122 9.92 -2.09 7.13
N LYS A 123 9.58 -0.84 7.47
CA LYS A 123 9.28 -0.43 8.86
C LYS A 123 8.09 -1.20 9.42
N ASN A 124 7.04 -1.35 8.64
CA ASN A 124 5.85 -2.10 9.07
C ASN A 124 6.17 -3.57 9.34
N ILE A 125 7.01 -4.21 8.52
CA ILE A 125 7.45 -5.59 8.77
C ILE A 125 8.20 -5.67 10.09
N GLU A 126 9.17 -4.79 10.33
CA GLU A 126 9.96 -4.75 11.57
C GLU A 126 9.07 -4.53 12.81
N GLU A 127 8.07 -3.64 12.72
CA GLU A 127 7.11 -3.39 13.80
C GLU A 127 6.21 -4.61 14.07
N VAL A 128 5.72 -5.25 13.02
CA VAL A 128 4.88 -6.46 13.12
C VAL A 128 5.66 -7.63 13.72
N GLU A 129 6.91 -7.81 13.31
CA GLU A 129 7.80 -8.85 13.89
C GLU A 129 8.08 -8.59 15.37
N LYS A 130 8.41 -7.35 15.73
CA LYS A 130 8.64 -6.94 17.12
C LYS A 130 7.39 -7.13 17.98
N LEU A 131 6.22 -6.74 17.47
CA LEU A 131 4.93 -6.97 18.14
C LEU A 131 4.69 -8.47 18.36
N ALA A 132 4.91 -9.29 17.33
CA ALA A 132 4.70 -10.73 17.40
C ALA A 132 5.57 -11.38 18.46
N MET A 133 6.86 -11.04 18.53
CA MET A 133 7.80 -11.53 19.52
C MET A 133 7.37 -11.17 20.94
N ASN A 134 7.08 -9.91 21.19
CA ASN A 134 6.63 -9.43 22.51
C ASN A 134 5.34 -10.14 22.97
N MET A 135 4.41 -10.36 22.04
CA MET A 135 3.15 -11.03 22.37
C MET A 135 3.34 -12.55 22.55
N ALA A 136 4.27 -13.17 21.84
CA ALA A 136 4.62 -14.58 22.05
C ALA A 136 5.23 -14.81 23.43
N GLU A 137 6.20 -13.97 23.83
CA GLU A 137 6.81 -14.01 25.16
C GLU A 137 5.75 -13.83 26.26
N LYS A 138 4.86 -12.86 26.08
CA LYS A 138 3.76 -12.61 27.02
C LYS A 138 2.82 -13.81 27.11
N ALA A 139 2.46 -14.45 25.98
CA ALA A 139 1.60 -15.63 25.96
C ALA A 139 2.20 -16.79 26.76
N VAL A 140 3.51 -17.03 26.59
CA VAL A 140 4.23 -18.07 27.35
C VAL A 140 4.30 -17.73 28.83
N LYS A 141 4.69 -16.48 29.17
CA LYS A 141 4.87 -16.04 30.56
C LYS A 141 3.56 -16.10 31.36
N GLU A 142 2.47 -15.65 30.75
CA GLU A 142 1.15 -15.62 31.40
C GLU A 142 0.39 -16.95 31.26
N ASN A 143 0.91 -17.89 30.46
CA ASN A 143 0.24 -19.14 30.07
C ASN A 143 -1.19 -18.92 29.57
N LYS A 144 -1.38 -17.87 28.77
CA LYS A 144 -2.70 -17.46 28.23
C LYS A 144 -2.60 -17.24 26.72
N LYS A 145 -3.72 -17.57 26.03
CA LYS A 145 -3.85 -17.18 24.64
C LYS A 145 -3.89 -15.66 24.48
N ILE A 146 -3.18 -15.13 23.49
CA ILE A 146 -3.22 -13.71 23.15
C ILE A 146 -3.80 -13.54 21.74
N THR A 147 -4.77 -12.63 21.62
CA THR A 147 -5.41 -12.30 20.36
C THR A 147 -4.89 -10.95 19.88
N LEU A 148 -4.29 -10.90 18.70
CA LEU A 148 -3.80 -9.67 18.09
C LEU A 148 -4.95 -8.86 17.47
N LYS A 149 -4.67 -7.62 17.06
CA LYS A 149 -5.61 -6.79 16.29
C LYS A 149 -5.85 -7.40 14.89
N PRO A 150 -6.98 -7.07 14.23
CA PRO A 150 -7.17 -7.39 12.83
C PRO A 150 -6.04 -6.82 11.98
N MET A 151 -5.57 -7.60 11.01
CA MET A 151 -4.46 -7.23 10.15
C MET A 151 -4.58 -7.88 8.76
N PRO A 152 -3.96 -7.30 7.71
CA PRO A 152 -3.93 -7.86 6.37
C PRO A 152 -3.31 -9.27 6.31
N SER A 153 -3.62 -10.01 5.27
CA SER A 153 -3.17 -11.40 5.10
C SER A 153 -1.64 -11.53 5.05
N TYR A 154 -0.94 -10.55 4.48
CA TYR A 154 0.53 -10.57 4.42
C TYR A 154 1.17 -10.42 5.80
N GLU A 155 0.64 -9.56 6.67
CA GLU A 155 1.12 -9.42 8.06
C GLU A 155 0.88 -10.71 8.86
N ARG A 156 -0.30 -11.32 8.69
CA ARG A 156 -0.61 -12.61 9.33
C ARG A 156 0.37 -13.71 8.90
N LYS A 157 0.78 -13.71 7.63
CA LYS A 157 1.78 -14.64 7.10
C LYS A 157 3.16 -14.41 7.72
N ILE A 158 3.58 -13.13 7.87
CA ILE A 158 4.85 -12.77 8.52
C ILE A 158 4.87 -13.30 9.95
N ILE A 159 3.85 -12.99 10.75
CA ILE A 159 3.74 -13.44 12.14
C ILE A 159 3.75 -14.95 12.24
N HIS A 160 2.98 -15.63 11.39
CA HIS A 160 2.91 -17.09 11.41
C HIS A 160 4.27 -17.71 11.08
N ASN A 161 4.96 -17.22 10.05
CA ASN A 161 6.30 -17.70 9.67
C ASN A 161 7.35 -17.42 10.75
N LEU A 162 7.30 -16.25 11.39
CA LEU A 162 8.20 -15.88 12.46
C LEU A 162 8.00 -16.81 13.68
N LEU A 163 6.77 -16.90 14.18
CA LEU A 163 6.46 -17.62 15.40
C LEU A 163 6.44 -19.15 15.22
N SER A 164 6.35 -19.66 13.99
CA SER A 164 6.48 -21.11 13.73
C SER A 164 7.88 -21.66 14.06
N LYS A 165 8.90 -20.78 14.10
CA LYS A 165 10.29 -21.12 14.44
C LYS A 165 10.57 -21.03 15.95
N ILE A 166 9.59 -20.59 16.73
CA ILE A 166 9.75 -20.36 18.17
C ILE A 166 9.08 -21.49 18.94
N GLU A 167 9.86 -22.16 19.79
CA GLU A 167 9.32 -23.18 20.68
C GLU A 167 8.42 -22.55 21.75
N GLY A 168 7.38 -23.29 22.14
CA GLY A 168 6.47 -22.88 23.22
C GLY A 168 5.27 -22.06 22.78
N VAL A 169 5.10 -21.76 21.48
CA VAL A 169 3.92 -21.10 20.95
C VAL A 169 3.38 -21.77 19.69
N LYS A 170 2.07 -21.66 19.48
CA LYS A 170 1.38 -21.99 18.22
C LYS A 170 0.51 -20.81 17.80
N THR A 171 0.39 -20.57 16.50
CA THR A 171 -0.43 -19.48 15.95
C THR A 171 -1.54 -20.00 15.05
N HIS A 172 -2.70 -19.40 15.14
CA HIS A 172 -3.82 -19.64 14.25
C HIS A 172 -4.42 -18.32 13.77
N SER A 173 -4.73 -18.25 12.47
CA SER A 173 -5.52 -17.16 11.93
C SER A 173 -7.00 -17.47 12.11
N LYS A 174 -7.72 -16.62 12.87
CA LYS A 174 -9.13 -16.79 13.21
C LYS A 174 -9.96 -15.60 12.81
N PHE A 175 -11.28 -15.81 12.77
CA PHE A 175 -12.31 -14.87 12.34
C PHE A 175 -12.32 -14.61 10.83
N ASP A 176 -13.38 -14.00 10.33
CA ASP A 176 -13.55 -13.67 8.92
C ASP A 176 -13.10 -12.23 8.63
N GLU A 177 -12.80 -11.93 7.37
CA GLU A 177 -12.50 -10.56 6.95
C GLU A 177 -13.72 -9.65 7.17
N PRO A 178 -13.55 -8.41 7.59
CA PRO A 178 -12.31 -7.68 7.81
C PRO A 178 -11.68 -7.89 9.21
N ASN A 179 -12.27 -8.73 10.06
CA ASN A 179 -11.87 -8.91 11.46
C ASN A 179 -10.83 -10.02 11.67
N ARG A 180 -10.31 -10.60 10.58
CA ARG A 180 -9.39 -11.73 10.64
C ARG A 180 -8.05 -11.35 11.26
N ARG A 181 -7.58 -12.17 12.22
CA ARG A 181 -6.41 -11.86 13.06
C ARG A 181 -5.67 -13.10 13.51
N ILE A 182 -4.45 -12.93 14.01
CA ILE A 182 -3.68 -14.00 14.61
C ILE A 182 -4.05 -14.15 16.09
N VAL A 183 -4.19 -15.40 16.52
CA VAL A 183 -4.28 -15.82 17.92
C VAL A 183 -3.07 -16.66 18.23
N ILE A 184 -2.30 -16.26 19.24
CA ILE A 184 -1.10 -16.92 19.75
C ILE A 184 -1.49 -17.78 20.93
N TYR A 185 -1.16 -19.05 20.91
CA TYR A 185 -1.41 -20.02 21.97
C TYR A 185 -0.09 -20.45 22.59
N PRO A 186 0.05 -20.39 23.93
CA PRO A 186 1.18 -21.03 24.58
C PRO A 186 1.06 -22.56 24.44
N VAL A 187 2.18 -23.23 24.22
CA VAL A 187 2.28 -24.68 24.23
C VAL A 187 2.90 -25.07 25.57
N THR A 188 2.08 -25.54 26.49
CA THR A 188 2.58 -26.13 27.73
C THR A 188 3.24 -27.47 27.43
N LYS A 189 4.42 -27.74 28.01
CA LYS A 189 5.17 -28.99 27.82
C LYS A 189 4.44 -30.29 28.28
N ASN A 190 3.17 -30.17 28.67
CA ASN A 190 2.36 -31.24 29.24
C ASN A 190 1.24 -31.75 28.32
N SER A 191 1.43 -31.74 27.02
CA SER A 191 0.53 -32.45 26.10
C SER A 191 1.27 -33.56 25.41
N LYS A 192 1.54 -34.63 26.20
CA LYS A 192 1.74 -35.99 25.68
C LYS A 192 0.40 -36.67 25.54
#